data_830276ad712394570f676af8e0fa1795
#
_entry.id   830276ad712394570f676af8e0fa1795
#
_cell.length_a   1.000
_cell.length_b   1.000
_cell.length_c   1.000
_cell.angle_alpha   90.00
_cell.angle_beta   90.00
_cell.angle_gamma   90.00
#
_symmetry.space_group_name_H-M   'P 1'
#
loop_
_entity.id
_entity.type
_entity.pdbx_description
1 polymer ?
#
loop_
_entity_poly.entity_id
_entity_poly.type
_entity_poly.pdbx_seq_one_letter_code
_entity_poly.pdbx_strand_id
1 'polypeptide(L)'
;MLNFFLRRVVAMTIPLAVVVFICSSSAAHSSESAAVAMPDAYSAAAARSILEAGGNAVDASIAAAFVLAVTLPEAGNIGGGGFMTAYVAGKTSFLDFREVAPASATVDMFLDDNGKPIDMYKLLFGPI
;
A
#
# COMPACT_ATOMS: atom_id res chain seq x y z
N MET A 1 29.64 60.35 -1.32
CA MET A 1 30.11 58.96 -1.58
C MET A 1 29.51 57.96 -0.60
N LEU A 2 29.43 58.23 0.67
CA LEU A 2 28.94 57.29 1.70
C LEU A 2 27.46 56.88 1.50
N ASN A 3 26.58 57.79 1.12
CA ASN A 3 25.14 57.51 0.90
C ASN A 3 24.87 56.61 -0.32
N PHE A 4 25.75 56.57 -1.32
CA PHE A 4 25.61 55.73 -2.50
C PHE A 4 25.99 54.27 -2.20
N PHE A 5 26.95 54.08 -1.32
CA PHE A 5 27.41 52.75 -0.88
C PHE A 5 26.36 52.11 0.05
N LEU A 6 25.79 52.87 0.96
CA LEU A 6 24.76 52.39 1.90
C LEU A 6 23.47 51.93 1.17
N ARG A 7 23.07 52.64 0.12
CA ARG A 7 21.90 52.26 -0.71
C ARG A 7 22.13 50.99 -1.50
N ARG A 8 23.33 50.69 -1.95
CA ARG A 8 23.64 49.44 -2.66
C ARG A 8 23.71 48.23 -1.72
N VAL A 9 24.21 48.39 -0.51
CA VAL A 9 24.26 47.33 0.50
C VAL A 9 22.86 46.95 0.97
N VAL A 10 21.99 47.91 1.23
CA VAL A 10 20.60 47.66 1.63
C VAL A 10 19.79 47.01 0.51
N ALA A 11 19.99 47.41 -0.76
CA ALA A 11 19.29 46.83 -1.89
C ALA A 11 19.71 45.37 -2.17
N MET A 12 20.89 44.94 -1.72
CA MET A 12 21.42 43.61 -1.97
C MET A 12 21.10 42.64 -0.83
N THR A 13 20.86 43.13 0.38
CA THR A 13 20.53 42.29 1.55
C THR A 13 19.05 41.91 1.63
N ILE A 14 18.15 42.75 1.12
CA ILE A 14 16.70 42.45 1.14
C ILE A 14 16.35 41.20 0.29
N PRO A 15 16.83 41.03 -0.97
CA PRO A 15 16.49 39.84 -1.75
C PRO A 15 17.09 38.55 -1.17
N LEU A 16 18.25 38.62 -0.53
CA LEU A 16 18.87 37.46 0.13
C LEU A 16 18.09 37.03 1.37
N ALA A 17 17.59 38.00 2.17
CA ALA A 17 16.77 37.71 3.33
C ALA A 17 15.40 37.09 2.94
N VAL A 18 14.80 37.55 1.84
CA VAL A 18 13.55 37.02 1.31
C VAL A 18 13.75 35.57 0.77
N VAL A 19 14.85 35.30 0.09
CA VAL A 19 15.17 33.96 -0.39
C VAL A 19 15.40 32.98 0.76
N VAL A 20 16.11 33.40 1.81
CA VAL A 20 16.32 32.57 3.01
C VAL A 20 14.99 32.31 3.74
N PHE A 21 14.08 33.30 3.79
CA PHE A 21 12.78 33.12 4.42
C PHE A 21 11.83 32.20 3.61
N ILE A 22 11.92 32.24 2.29
CA ILE A 22 11.17 31.31 1.42
C ILE A 22 11.70 29.88 1.52
N CYS A 23 13.00 29.68 1.64
CA CYS A 23 13.59 28.34 1.87
C CYS A 23 13.28 27.78 3.27
N SER A 24 12.97 28.63 4.24
CA SER A 24 12.64 28.17 5.62
C SER A 24 11.18 27.76 5.79
N SER A 25 10.34 27.96 4.79
CA SER A 25 9.00 27.36 4.74
C SER A 25 9.09 25.89 4.30
N SER A 26 10.07 25.15 4.83
CA SER A 26 10.01 23.69 4.86
C SER A 26 8.71 23.33 5.53
N ALA A 27 7.81 22.76 4.75
CA ALA A 27 6.53 22.29 5.21
C ALA A 27 6.70 21.64 6.59
N ALA A 28 6.04 22.21 7.59
CA ALA A 28 5.73 21.46 8.78
C ALA A 28 4.97 20.23 8.26
N HIS A 29 5.66 19.13 8.07
CA HIS A 29 5.02 17.84 7.98
C HIS A 29 4.27 17.72 9.30
N SER A 30 2.96 17.96 9.26
CA SER A 30 2.11 17.40 10.28
C SER A 30 2.47 15.92 10.28
N SER A 31 3.05 15.44 11.36
CA SER A 31 3.18 14.00 11.55
C SER A 31 1.75 13.48 11.71
N GLU A 32 1.05 13.27 10.60
CA GLU A 32 -0.18 12.50 10.62
C GLU A 32 0.24 11.13 11.13
N SER A 33 -0.18 10.82 12.36
CA SER A 33 0.09 9.54 12.96
C SER A 33 -0.72 8.51 12.20
N ALA A 34 -0.06 7.69 11.39
CA ALA A 34 -0.68 6.55 10.74
C ALA A 34 -0.75 5.37 11.72
N ALA A 35 -1.82 4.60 11.66
CA ALA A 35 -1.97 3.36 12.41
C ALA A 35 -2.03 2.18 11.45
N VAL A 36 -1.40 1.07 11.85
CA VAL A 36 -1.37 -0.19 11.10
C VAL A 36 -1.80 -1.31 12.05
N ALA A 37 -2.76 -2.13 11.62
CA ALA A 37 -3.17 -3.35 12.29
C ALA A 37 -3.10 -4.51 11.30
N MET A 38 -2.22 -5.48 11.54
CA MET A 38 -1.94 -6.62 10.67
C MET A 38 -1.87 -7.92 11.48
N PRO A 39 -2.06 -9.08 10.84
CA PRO A 39 -2.01 -10.38 11.51
C PRO A 39 -0.63 -10.72 12.09
N ASP A 40 0.45 -10.20 11.50
CA ASP A 40 1.82 -10.48 11.92
C ASP A 40 2.73 -9.25 11.86
N ALA A 41 3.89 -9.35 12.50
CA ALA A 41 4.85 -8.25 12.59
C ALA A 41 5.55 -7.93 11.26
N TYR A 42 5.67 -8.88 10.35
CA TYR A 42 6.35 -8.68 9.07
C TYR A 42 5.50 -7.84 8.12
N SER A 43 4.23 -8.20 7.99
CA SER A 43 3.27 -7.42 7.19
C SER A 43 3.05 -6.02 7.77
N ALA A 44 3.01 -5.91 9.12
CA ALA A 44 2.94 -4.61 9.79
C ALA A 44 4.17 -3.74 9.51
N ALA A 45 5.38 -4.33 9.55
CA ALA A 45 6.62 -3.62 9.26
C ALA A 45 6.69 -3.15 7.80
N ALA A 46 6.24 -3.97 6.84
CA ALA A 46 6.18 -3.60 5.44
C ALA A 46 5.22 -2.42 5.20
N ALA A 47 4.00 -2.48 5.75
CA ALA A 47 3.04 -1.40 5.66
C ALA A 47 3.59 -0.08 6.26
N ARG A 48 4.21 -0.17 7.44
CA ARG A 48 4.80 0.98 8.12
C ARG A 48 5.92 1.60 7.29
N SER A 49 6.81 0.79 6.72
CA SER A 49 7.91 1.27 5.86
C SER A 49 7.41 2.09 4.66
N ILE A 50 6.30 1.68 4.04
CA ILE A 50 5.69 2.42 2.93
C ILE A 50 5.12 3.76 3.40
N LEU A 51 4.42 3.79 4.55
CA LEU A 51 3.88 5.01 5.11
C LEU A 51 4.98 5.99 5.53
N GLU A 52 6.06 5.51 6.15
CA GLU A 52 7.23 6.32 6.53
C GLU A 52 7.96 6.88 5.31
N ALA A 53 7.92 6.19 4.16
CA ALA A 53 8.45 6.67 2.89
C ALA A 53 7.53 7.65 2.16
N GLY A 54 6.37 7.98 2.72
CA GLY A 54 5.39 8.92 2.14
C GLY A 54 4.36 8.28 1.22
N GLY A 55 4.27 6.94 1.19
CA GLY A 55 3.19 6.22 0.53
C GLY A 55 1.86 6.37 1.27
N ASN A 56 0.77 6.10 0.59
CA ASN A 56 -0.58 6.17 1.15
C ASN A 56 -1.05 4.81 1.71
N ALA A 57 -2.24 4.77 2.30
CA ALA A 57 -2.80 3.55 2.90
C ALA A 57 -3.03 2.42 1.88
N VAL A 58 -3.31 2.73 0.61
CA VAL A 58 -3.46 1.72 -0.46
C VAL A 58 -2.10 1.10 -0.77
N ASP A 59 -1.04 1.92 -0.94
CA ASP A 59 0.32 1.45 -1.18
C ASP A 59 0.79 0.54 -0.04
N ALA A 60 0.54 0.95 1.21
CA ALA A 60 0.87 0.18 2.41
C ALA A 60 0.11 -1.16 2.47
N SER A 61 -1.18 -1.16 2.09
CA SER A 61 -2.00 -2.38 2.05
C SER A 61 -1.49 -3.37 1.00
N ILE A 62 -1.07 -2.89 -0.16
CA ILE A 62 -0.49 -3.72 -1.23
C ILE A 62 0.82 -4.36 -0.76
N ALA A 63 1.71 -3.56 -0.15
CA ALA A 63 2.98 -4.09 0.38
C ALA A 63 2.75 -5.16 1.45
N ALA A 64 1.79 -4.93 2.37
CA ALA A 64 1.41 -5.91 3.37
C ALA A 64 0.83 -7.19 2.75
N ALA A 65 -0.01 -7.08 1.72
CA ALA A 65 -0.60 -8.22 1.03
C ALA A 65 0.46 -9.14 0.39
N PHE A 66 1.52 -8.57 -0.20
CA PHE A 66 2.64 -9.36 -0.72
C PHE A 66 3.41 -10.10 0.38
N VAL A 67 3.58 -9.49 1.55
CA VAL A 67 4.20 -10.17 2.69
C VAL A 67 3.30 -11.27 3.22
N LEU A 68 1.98 -11.01 3.36
CA LEU A 68 1.00 -12.00 3.80
C LEU A 68 0.91 -13.20 2.87
N ALA A 69 1.17 -13.04 1.57
CA ALA A 69 1.27 -14.16 0.64
C ALA A 69 2.34 -15.20 1.02
N VAL A 70 3.29 -14.81 1.87
CA VAL A 70 4.36 -15.68 2.39
C VAL A 70 4.11 -16.07 3.84
N THR A 71 3.68 -15.11 4.68
CA THR A 71 3.56 -15.31 6.13
C THR A 71 2.21 -15.89 6.56
N LEU A 72 1.19 -15.75 5.72
CA LEU A 72 -0.17 -16.24 5.95
C LEU A 72 -0.79 -16.80 4.65
N PRO A 73 -0.15 -17.78 4.00
CA PRO A 73 -0.52 -18.23 2.65
C PRO A 73 -1.92 -18.87 2.58
N GLU A 74 -2.44 -19.39 3.69
CA GLU A 74 -3.78 -19.97 3.77
C GLU A 74 -4.91 -18.93 3.68
N ALA A 75 -4.61 -17.65 3.94
CA ALA A 75 -5.59 -16.58 3.93
C ALA A 75 -5.31 -15.48 2.89
N GLY A 76 -4.15 -15.51 2.22
CA GLY A 76 -3.78 -14.55 1.20
C GLY A 76 -2.60 -14.99 0.36
N ASN A 77 -2.72 -14.90 -0.97
CA ASN A 77 -1.64 -15.19 -1.90
C ASN A 77 -1.85 -14.42 -3.21
N ILE A 78 -0.87 -14.48 -4.14
CA ILE A 78 -0.90 -13.74 -5.40
C ILE A 78 -2.08 -14.18 -6.30
N GLY A 79 -2.51 -15.44 -6.21
CA GLY A 79 -3.67 -15.95 -6.95
C GLY A 79 -4.99 -15.83 -6.19
N GLY A 80 -4.96 -15.30 -4.99
CA GLY A 80 -6.13 -15.12 -4.14
C GLY A 80 -6.91 -13.85 -4.46
N GLY A 81 -8.01 -13.68 -3.75
CA GLY A 81 -8.88 -12.52 -3.89
C GLY A 81 -9.33 -11.96 -2.55
N GLY A 82 -10.28 -11.03 -2.59
CA GLY A 82 -10.81 -10.40 -1.39
C GLY A 82 -11.63 -9.17 -1.67
N PHE A 83 -11.77 -8.35 -0.64
CA PHE A 83 -12.47 -7.08 -0.69
C PHE A 83 -11.60 -5.96 -0.13
N MET A 84 -11.69 -4.79 -0.71
CA MET A 84 -11.06 -3.58 -0.19
C MET A 84 -12.07 -2.45 -0.10
N THR A 85 -12.18 -1.82 1.07
CA THR A 85 -12.81 -0.52 1.21
C THR A 85 -11.72 0.51 1.46
N ALA A 86 -11.63 1.50 0.59
CA ALA A 86 -10.64 2.57 0.68
C ALA A 86 -11.32 3.94 0.79
N TYR A 87 -10.78 4.81 1.66
CA TYR A 87 -11.12 6.22 1.74
C TYR A 87 -9.88 7.03 1.40
N VAL A 88 -9.84 7.61 0.21
CA VAL A 88 -8.70 8.36 -0.29
C VAL A 88 -9.18 9.68 -0.86
N ALA A 89 -8.53 10.78 -0.49
CA ALA A 89 -8.83 12.12 -0.97
C ALA A 89 -10.32 12.51 -0.83
N GLY A 90 -10.95 12.15 0.29
CA GLY A 90 -12.35 12.47 0.57
C GLY A 90 -13.37 11.55 -0.13
N LYS A 91 -12.93 10.53 -0.85
CA LYS A 91 -13.79 9.61 -1.59
C LYS A 91 -13.66 8.19 -1.06
N THR A 92 -14.81 7.58 -0.75
CA THR A 92 -14.90 6.15 -0.45
C THR A 92 -15.03 5.36 -1.74
N SER A 93 -14.30 4.26 -1.85
CA SER A 93 -14.41 3.27 -2.92
C SER A 93 -14.41 1.86 -2.34
N PHE A 94 -15.09 0.96 -3.02
CA PHE A 94 -15.12 -0.46 -2.72
C PHE A 94 -14.64 -1.24 -3.94
N LEU A 95 -13.72 -2.16 -3.73
CA LEU A 95 -13.20 -3.06 -4.74
C LEU A 95 -13.54 -4.50 -4.32
N ASP A 96 -14.29 -5.18 -5.16
CA ASP A 96 -14.53 -6.62 -5.10
C ASP A 96 -13.58 -7.29 -6.09
N PHE A 97 -12.64 -8.07 -5.58
CA PHE A 97 -11.68 -8.85 -6.37
C PHE A 97 -11.65 -10.31 -5.91
N ARG A 98 -12.84 -10.81 -5.46
CA ARG A 98 -13.02 -12.23 -5.15
C ARG A 98 -12.67 -13.10 -6.35
N GLU A 99 -12.14 -14.27 -6.06
CA GLU A 99 -11.83 -15.30 -7.04
C GLU A 99 -13.11 -15.75 -7.75
N VAL A 100 -12.98 -16.01 -9.03
CA VAL A 100 -14.02 -16.66 -9.83
C VAL A 100 -13.51 -17.99 -10.35
N ALA A 101 -14.41 -18.94 -10.53
CA ALA A 101 -14.05 -20.21 -11.13
C ALA A 101 -13.50 -20.01 -12.56
N PRO A 102 -12.50 -20.77 -12.99
CA PRO A 102 -12.03 -20.72 -14.37
C PRO A 102 -13.15 -21.11 -15.35
N ALA A 103 -13.08 -20.59 -16.58
CA ALA A 103 -14.10 -20.84 -17.60
C ALA A 103 -14.28 -22.34 -17.95
N SER A 104 -13.27 -23.15 -17.67
CA SER A 104 -13.28 -24.61 -17.84
C SER A 104 -13.87 -25.38 -16.65
N ALA A 105 -14.26 -24.70 -15.57
CA ALA A 105 -14.82 -25.36 -14.40
C ALA A 105 -16.18 -26.01 -14.72
N THR A 106 -16.36 -27.24 -14.29
CA THR A 106 -17.60 -28.00 -14.41
C THR A 106 -18.11 -28.40 -13.04
N VAL A 107 -19.39 -28.75 -12.92
CA VAL A 107 -20.00 -29.12 -11.64
C VAL A 107 -19.46 -30.46 -11.09
N ASP A 108 -18.83 -31.23 -11.91
CA ASP A 108 -18.30 -32.58 -11.64
C ASP A 108 -16.76 -32.62 -11.57
N MET A 109 -16.08 -31.49 -11.73
CA MET A 109 -14.61 -31.45 -11.78
C MET A 109 -13.91 -32.00 -10.52
N PHE A 110 -14.63 -32.13 -9.42
CA PHE A 110 -14.13 -32.67 -8.15
C PHE A 110 -14.73 -34.05 -7.82
N LEU A 111 -15.33 -34.71 -8.80
CA LEU A 111 -15.87 -36.07 -8.66
C LEU A 111 -14.95 -37.09 -9.35
N ASP A 112 -14.91 -38.29 -8.78
CA ASP A 112 -14.27 -39.43 -9.42
C ASP A 112 -15.18 -40.08 -10.51
N ASP A 113 -14.69 -41.09 -11.20
CA ASP A 113 -15.43 -41.79 -12.25
C ASP A 113 -16.73 -42.49 -11.77
N ASN A 114 -16.91 -42.62 -10.46
CA ASN A 114 -18.11 -43.16 -9.83
C ASN A 114 -19.06 -42.07 -9.33
N GLY A 115 -18.77 -40.79 -9.62
CA GLY A 115 -19.54 -39.63 -9.16
C GLY A 115 -19.39 -39.33 -7.68
N LYS A 116 -18.34 -39.80 -7.01
CA LYS A 116 -18.05 -39.52 -5.61
C LYS A 116 -17.03 -38.38 -5.50
N PRO A 117 -17.09 -37.52 -4.45
CA PRO A 117 -16.08 -36.52 -4.22
C PRO A 117 -14.67 -37.13 -4.14
N ILE A 118 -13.73 -36.52 -4.88
CA ILE A 118 -12.31 -36.88 -4.79
C ILE A 118 -11.79 -36.45 -3.41
N ASP A 119 -10.95 -37.31 -2.82
CA ASP A 119 -10.32 -37.03 -1.54
C ASP A 119 -9.53 -35.71 -1.58
N MET A 120 -9.70 -34.87 -0.56
CA MET A 120 -9.08 -33.54 -0.48
C MET A 120 -7.57 -33.60 -0.59
N TYR A 121 -6.92 -34.60 -0.01
CA TYR A 121 -5.46 -34.76 -0.10
C TYR A 121 -5.00 -35.03 -1.53
N LYS A 122 -5.76 -35.81 -2.29
CA LYS A 122 -5.48 -36.04 -3.72
C LYS A 122 -5.65 -34.78 -4.54
N LEU A 123 -6.66 -33.95 -4.24
CA LEU A 123 -6.88 -32.68 -4.95
C LEU A 123 -5.75 -31.68 -4.68
N LEU A 124 -5.21 -31.65 -3.47
CA LEU A 124 -4.18 -30.69 -3.09
C LEU A 124 -2.76 -31.13 -3.48
N PHE A 125 -2.46 -32.40 -3.46
CA PHE A 125 -1.09 -32.93 -3.56
C PHE A 125 -0.95 -34.09 -4.57
N GLY A 126 -2.03 -34.53 -5.15
CA GLY A 126 -2.01 -35.59 -6.14
C GLY A 126 -1.61 -35.09 -7.54
N PRO A 127 -1.23 -36.00 -8.46
CA PRO A 127 -1.11 -35.64 -9.86
C PRO A 127 -2.50 -35.29 -10.42
N ILE A 128 -2.56 -34.16 -11.10
CA ILE A 128 -3.74 -33.70 -11.84
C ILE A 128 -3.79 -34.43 -13.19
#